data_058f5470140277bde8f6411b4e72ed61
#
_entry.id   058f5470140277bde8f6411b4e72ed61
#
_cell.length_a   1.000
_cell.length_b   1.000
_cell.length_c   1.000
_cell.angle_alpha   90.00
_cell.angle_beta   90.00
_cell.angle_gamma   90.00
#
_symmetry.space_group_name_H-M   'P 1'
#
loop_
_entity.id
_entity.type
_entity.pdbx_description
1 polymer ?
#
loop_
_entity_poly.entity_id
_entity_poly.type
_entity_poly.pdbx_seq_one_letter_code
_entity_poly.pdbx_strand_id
1 'polypeptide(L)'
;MAGEHAHTFTNPHGLRFRIGCFADATGCIVEGEPTTYWTWFPGYAWQMENCRSCRTHLGWRFGAPQHLFHGLILDRLAEIEED
;
A
#
# COMPACT_ATOMS: atom_id res chain seq x y z
N MET A 1 9.48 -7.59 -11.69
CA MET A 1 8.49 -6.75 -11.11
C MET A 1 7.98 -7.22 -9.78
N ALA A 2 7.97 -6.33 -8.89
CA ALA A 2 7.68 -6.73 -7.54
C ALA A 2 6.24 -7.11 -7.31
N GLY A 3 5.34 -6.78 -8.19
CA GLY A 3 3.93 -7.02 -7.97
C GLY A 3 3.45 -8.43 -8.15
N GLU A 4 4.37 -9.37 -8.35
CA GLU A 4 3.93 -10.73 -8.62
C GLU A 4 3.36 -11.43 -7.41
N HIS A 5 3.54 -10.90 -6.21
CA HIS A 5 2.97 -11.49 -5.02
C HIS A 5 1.75 -10.69 -4.60
N ALA A 6 0.59 -11.10 -5.11
CA ALA A 6 -0.65 -10.42 -4.78
C ALA A 6 -1.29 -11.07 -3.57
N HIS A 7 -1.83 -10.23 -2.69
CA HIS A 7 -2.51 -10.68 -1.48
C HIS A 7 -3.86 -10.01 -1.39
N THR A 8 -4.83 -10.72 -0.83
CA THR A 8 -6.15 -10.14 -0.60
C THR A 8 -6.36 -10.00 0.90
N PHE A 9 -6.66 -8.79 1.32
CA PHE A 9 -6.88 -8.50 2.73
C PHE A 9 -8.21 -7.79 2.91
N THR A 10 -8.79 -7.96 4.09
CA THR A 10 -10.04 -7.31 4.44
C THR A 10 -9.76 -6.36 5.60
N ASN A 11 -10.19 -5.11 5.46
CA ASN A 11 -9.96 -4.14 6.53
C ASN A 11 -11.04 -4.30 7.61
N PRO A 12 -10.91 -3.55 8.72
CA PRO A 12 -11.89 -3.69 9.81
C PRO A 12 -13.32 -3.35 9.43
N HIS A 13 -13.50 -2.62 8.33
CA HIS A 13 -14.84 -2.26 7.87
C HIS A 13 -15.41 -3.28 6.90
N GLY A 14 -14.70 -4.37 6.66
CA GLY A 14 -15.19 -5.41 5.77
C GLY A 14 -14.86 -5.20 4.31
N LEU A 15 -14.10 -4.17 3.97
CA LEU A 15 -13.72 -3.94 2.58
C LEU A 15 -12.52 -4.80 2.21
N ARG A 16 -12.57 -5.37 1.03
CA ARG A 16 -11.52 -6.23 0.54
C ARG A 16 -10.61 -5.48 -0.42
N PHE A 17 -9.32 -5.71 -0.27
CA PHE A 17 -8.33 -5.09 -1.15
C PHE A 17 -7.38 -6.15 -1.66
N ARG A 18 -7.13 -6.13 -2.96
CA ARG A 18 -6.12 -6.98 -3.57
C ARG A 18 -4.90 -6.12 -3.80
N ILE A 19 -3.82 -6.43 -3.11
CA ILE A 19 -2.63 -5.59 -3.16
C ILE A 19 -1.45 -6.37 -3.68
N GLY A 20 -0.53 -5.66 -4.32
CA GLY A 20 0.76 -6.18 -4.71
C GLY A 20 1.82 -5.52 -3.86
N CYS A 21 2.90 -6.23 -3.59
CA CYS A 21 3.99 -5.72 -2.78
C CYS A 21 5.12 -5.25 -3.67
N PHE A 22 5.51 -3.99 -3.51
CA PHE A 22 6.51 -3.36 -4.34
C PHE A 22 7.62 -2.79 -3.48
N ALA A 23 8.84 -2.85 -3.98
CA ALA A 23 9.97 -2.26 -3.28
C ALA A 23 9.99 -0.74 -3.40
N ASP A 24 9.43 -0.21 -4.47
CA ASP A 24 9.43 1.23 -4.72
C ASP A 24 8.05 1.71 -5.11
N ALA A 25 7.74 2.95 -4.75
CA ALA A 25 6.49 3.57 -5.13
C ALA A 25 6.74 5.07 -5.30
N THR A 26 7.48 5.42 -6.36
CA THR A 26 7.94 6.79 -6.51
C THR A 26 6.83 7.78 -6.82
N GLY A 27 5.71 7.32 -7.35
CA GLY A 27 4.59 8.21 -7.64
C GLY A 27 3.64 8.45 -6.48
N CYS A 28 4.01 7.98 -5.29
CA CYS A 28 3.14 8.05 -4.12
C CYS A 28 3.71 8.99 -3.07
N ILE A 29 2.82 9.56 -2.26
CA ILE A 29 3.23 10.26 -1.05
C ILE A 29 2.60 9.56 0.14
N VAL A 30 3.29 9.65 1.27
CA VAL A 30 2.90 8.98 2.49
C VAL A 30 2.20 9.97 3.38
N GLU A 31 1.10 9.56 4.01
CA GLU A 31 0.36 10.43 4.90
C GLU A 31 0.10 9.73 6.22
N GLY A 32 0.11 10.51 7.29
CA GLY A 32 -0.20 10.02 8.62
C GLY A 32 1.00 9.43 9.31
N GLU A 33 0.79 9.09 10.57
CA GLU A 33 1.85 8.53 11.40
C GLU A 33 1.89 7.02 11.24
N PRO A 34 3.06 6.41 11.27
CA PRO A 34 3.12 4.96 11.22
C PRO A 34 2.42 4.35 12.42
N THR A 35 1.69 3.28 12.18
CA THR A 35 0.98 2.59 13.25
C THR A 35 0.96 1.10 12.98
N THR A 36 0.99 0.31 14.04
CA THR A 36 0.86 -1.14 13.90
C THR A 36 -0.58 -1.58 14.11
N TYR A 37 -1.47 -0.66 14.38
CA TYR A 37 -2.86 -0.97 14.65
C TYR A 37 -3.50 -1.53 13.38
N TRP A 38 -4.07 -2.71 13.45
CA TRP A 38 -4.73 -3.36 12.32
C TRP A 38 -3.79 -3.70 11.17
N THR A 39 -2.47 -3.78 11.43
CA THR A 39 -1.54 -4.08 10.34
C THR A 39 -1.79 -5.48 9.80
N TRP A 40 -1.68 -5.61 8.48
CA TRP A 40 -1.84 -6.90 7.82
C TRP A 40 -0.55 -7.70 7.83
N PHE A 41 0.56 -7.08 8.16
CA PHE A 41 1.87 -7.74 8.19
C PHE A 41 2.47 -7.59 9.57
N PRO A 42 2.31 -8.60 10.43
CA PRO A 42 2.81 -8.48 11.81
C PRO A 42 4.27 -8.07 11.84
N GLY A 43 4.58 -7.14 12.73
CA GLY A 43 5.92 -6.59 12.81
C GLY A 43 6.15 -5.37 11.97
N TYR A 44 5.18 -4.97 11.15
CA TYR A 44 5.29 -3.79 10.30
C TYR A 44 4.30 -2.73 10.71
N ALA A 45 4.75 -1.48 10.72
CA ALA A 45 3.86 -0.35 10.88
C ALA A 45 3.44 0.13 9.50
N TRP A 46 2.22 0.65 9.38
CA TRP A 46 1.74 1.10 8.09
C TRP A 46 1.39 2.57 8.10
N GLN A 47 1.49 3.17 6.93
CA GLN A 47 1.05 4.54 6.67
C GLN A 47 0.29 4.51 5.36
N MET A 48 -0.68 5.41 5.21
CA MET A 48 -1.40 5.48 3.94
C MET A 48 -0.52 6.07 2.85
N GLU A 49 -0.69 5.57 1.64
CA GLU A 49 0.01 6.10 0.48
C GLU A 49 -1.00 6.52 -0.57
N ASN A 50 -0.83 7.74 -1.07
CA ASN A 50 -1.73 8.31 -2.05
C ASN A 50 -0.96 8.73 -3.28
N CYS A 51 -1.66 8.85 -4.39
CA CYS A 51 -1.05 9.32 -5.62
C CYS A 51 -0.54 10.75 -5.43
N ARG A 52 0.71 10.98 -5.82
CA ARG A 52 1.30 12.30 -5.66
C ARG A 52 0.54 13.35 -6.45
N SER A 53 0.02 12.99 -7.60
CA SER A 53 -0.64 13.95 -8.48
C SER A 53 -2.08 14.21 -8.11
N CYS A 54 -2.87 13.18 -7.93
CA CYS A 54 -4.31 13.34 -7.75
C CYS A 54 -4.80 12.99 -6.36
N ARG A 55 -3.92 12.51 -5.50
CA ARG A 55 -4.22 12.19 -4.11
C ARG A 55 -5.16 11.01 -3.93
N THR A 56 -5.43 10.25 -4.99
CA THR A 56 -6.19 9.02 -4.86
C THR A 56 -5.44 8.06 -3.94
N HIS A 57 -6.17 7.41 -3.04
CA HIS A 57 -5.57 6.44 -2.13
C HIS A 57 -5.12 5.21 -2.92
N LEU A 58 -3.84 4.92 -2.92
CA LEU A 58 -3.28 3.83 -3.71
C LEU A 58 -2.84 2.64 -2.89
N GLY A 59 -2.65 2.81 -1.59
CA GLY A 59 -2.23 1.69 -0.78
C GLY A 59 -1.61 2.15 0.52
N TRP A 60 -0.63 1.37 0.97
CA TRP A 60 0.00 1.59 2.27
C TRP A 60 1.47 1.30 2.19
N ARG A 61 2.24 2.05 2.96
CA ARG A 61 3.65 1.80 3.14
C ARG A 61 3.83 1.00 4.41
N PHE A 62 4.50 -0.14 4.31
CA PHE A 62 4.75 -1.00 5.47
C PHE A 62 6.22 -0.97 5.82
N GLY A 63 6.54 -0.63 7.06
CA GLY A 63 7.92 -0.48 7.48
C GLY A 63 8.21 -1.23 8.76
N ALA A 64 9.34 -1.91 8.77
CA ALA A 64 9.93 -2.54 9.95
C ALA A 64 11.35 -2.03 10.04
N PRO A 65 12.08 -2.30 11.13
CA PRO A 65 13.41 -1.70 11.30
C PRO A 65 14.36 -1.94 10.15
N GLN A 66 14.24 -3.08 9.46
CA GLN A 66 15.20 -3.38 8.41
C GLN A 66 14.54 -3.71 7.09
N HIS A 67 13.27 -3.38 6.93
CA HIS A 67 12.59 -3.71 5.69
C HIS A 67 11.43 -2.74 5.46
N LEU A 68 11.30 -2.29 4.22
CA LEU A 68 10.27 -1.35 3.84
C LEU A 68 9.70 -1.81 2.51
N PHE A 69 8.39 -1.84 2.40
CA PHE A 69 7.78 -2.13 1.12
C PHE A 69 6.43 -1.41 1.04
N HIS A 70 5.85 -1.45 -0.16
CA HIS A 70 4.62 -0.74 -0.46
C HIS A 70 3.58 -1.74 -0.91
N GLY A 71 2.44 -1.77 -0.21
CA GLY A 71 1.32 -2.60 -0.62
C GLY A 71 0.34 -1.75 -1.39
N LEU A 72 0.30 -1.90 -2.70
CA LEU A 72 -0.51 -1.04 -3.54
C LEU A 72 -1.72 -1.79 -4.07
N ILE A 73 -2.85 -1.08 -4.12
CA ILE A 73 -4.11 -1.65 -4.56
C ILE A 73 -4.05 -1.82 -6.07
N LEU A 74 -3.99 -3.06 -6.52
CA LEU A 74 -3.70 -3.35 -7.91
C LEU A 74 -4.71 -2.76 -8.88
N ASP A 75 -5.98 -2.78 -8.52
CA ASP A 75 -7.00 -2.23 -9.41
C ASP A 75 -6.82 -0.75 -9.65
N ARG A 76 -6.32 -0.04 -8.64
CA ARG A 76 -6.15 1.40 -8.78
C ARG A 76 -4.91 1.75 -9.56
N LEU A 77 -3.91 0.87 -9.54
CA LEU A 77 -2.72 1.10 -10.36
C LEU A 77 -3.06 1.06 -11.83
N ALA A 78 -3.93 0.14 -12.23
CA ALA A 78 -4.30 0.06 -13.63
C ALA A 78 -4.94 1.35 -14.11
N GLU A 79 -5.75 1.98 -13.27
CA GLU A 79 -6.37 3.24 -13.66
C GLU A 79 -5.35 4.33 -13.82
N ILE A 80 -4.36 4.37 -12.95
CA ILE A 80 -3.36 5.41 -13.00
C ILE A 80 -2.46 5.26 -14.21
N GLU A 81 -2.14 4.04 -14.56
CA GLU A 81 -1.21 3.80 -15.64
C GLU A 81 -1.78 4.07 -17.00
N GLU A 82 -3.07 4.13 -17.11
CA GLU A 82 -3.66 4.32 -18.38
C GLU A 82 -3.55 5.69 -18.93
N ASP A 83 -3.17 6.67 -18.14
CA ASP A 83 -3.11 8.00 -18.67
C ASP A 83 -2.05 8.31 -19.57
#